data_64e97520fef7523b35f52596f90dd1d2
#
_entry.id   64e97520fef7523b35f52596f90dd1d2
#
_cell.length_a   1.000
_cell.length_b   1.000
_cell.length_c   1.000
_cell.angle_alpha   90.00
_cell.angle_beta   90.00
_cell.angle_gamma   90.00
#
_symmetry.space_group_name_H-M   'P 1'
#
loop_
_entity.id
_entity.type
_entity.pdbx_description
1 polymer ?
#
loop_
_entity_poly.entity_id
_entity_poly.type
_entity_poly.pdbx_seq_one_letter_code
_entity_poly.pdbx_strand_id
1 'polypeptide(L)'
;MFINGNHIGGCDDTLKLHSDNKLMAAVQAGSHNFDYDIIVIGGGSGGLAASKEAAKLGKKVAVCDFVKPSPAGTTWGLGGTCVNVGCIPKKLMHQAALLGESVRDAKSFGWNVDKAQVNHDWAKMVEEVQNHIGGLNWGYRVALREKQVDYLNEYAEFVDANTLRTVNKKGKERTVSAQQFILATGGRPKYPEIPGAEFGISSDDLFSLPHSPGKTLLVGASYIALECAGFLAGVGCDATVMVRSILLRGFDQQMANKIGEYMEEHGVNFIRECVPTKIEKIEEGNPGKLKVHAKYNDGTEFVDEFNTVIFAIGRDACTANMGLDKIGVALNPKNGKVLHDAAEKTNVGNIFAIGDVLDGKPELTPVAIQAGKLLARRLCDVSNVLTDYVNVCTTVFTPLEYGCCGLSEEDAIAQFGEENLEVYHQNFWPLEWTVAHRPENNCYLKLICNKLQSVSAHLKLKLLLEFTNYFLGESSWFPLLGTKCGRSYTRLWHGSENGSNQGGL
;
A
#
# COMPACT_ATOMS: atom_id res chain seq x y z
N MET A 1 -33.66 30.78 11.33
CA MET A 1 -33.07 29.91 10.34
C MET A 1 -31.75 30.49 9.84
N PHE A 2 -30.76 29.65 9.54
CA PHE A 2 -29.49 30.11 8.97
C PHE A 2 -29.35 29.52 7.56
N ILE A 3 -28.92 30.32 6.61
CA ILE A 3 -28.55 29.89 5.26
C ILE A 3 -27.11 30.35 5.02
N ASN A 4 -26.22 29.42 4.71
CA ASN A 4 -24.79 29.68 4.46
C ASN A 4 -24.11 30.50 5.58
N GLY A 5 -24.45 30.17 6.84
CA GLY A 5 -23.93 30.88 8.03
C GLY A 5 -24.61 32.21 8.37
N ASN A 6 -25.42 32.75 7.48
CA ASN A 6 -26.13 33.99 7.71
C ASN A 6 -27.53 33.77 8.31
N HIS A 7 -27.84 34.47 9.37
CA HIS A 7 -29.16 34.44 9.97
C HIS A 7 -30.18 35.15 9.09
N ILE A 8 -31.18 34.42 8.56
CA ILE A 8 -32.20 34.96 7.63
C ILE A 8 -33.54 35.29 8.32
N GLY A 9 -33.60 35.15 9.64
CA GLY A 9 -34.79 35.41 10.44
C GLY A 9 -35.45 34.18 11.05
N GLY A 10 -36.62 34.33 11.59
CA GLY A 10 -37.44 33.29 12.20
C GLY A 10 -38.27 32.51 11.18
N CYS A 11 -39.27 31.78 11.69
CA CYS A 11 -40.17 30.98 10.84
C CYS A 11 -40.94 31.85 9.84
N ASP A 12 -41.48 32.97 10.30
CA ASP A 12 -42.29 33.88 9.47
C ASP A 12 -41.47 34.53 8.36
N ASP A 13 -40.21 34.93 8.64
CA ASP A 13 -39.30 35.49 7.62
C ASP A 13 -38.95 34.45 6.57
N THR A 14 -38.76 33.15 6.99
CA THR A 14 -38.49 32.05 6.08
C THR A 14 -39.67 31.72 5.20
N LEU A 15 -40.89 31.72 5.75
CA LEU A 15 -42.14 31.52 4.99
C LEU A 15 -42.38 32.66 4.02
N LYS A 16 -42.08 33.89 4.40
CA LYS A 16 -42.17 35.06 3.52
C LYS A 16 -41.17 34.97 2.35
N LEU A 17 -39.93 34.57 2.60
CA LEU A 17 -38.96 34.33 1.55
C LEU A 17 -39.40 33.25 0.58
N HIS A 18 -40.05 32.19 1.10
CA HIS A 18 -40.60 31.10 0.30
C HIS A 18 -41.79 31.58 -0.55
N SER A 19 -42.74 32.30 0.02
CA SER A 19 -43.91 32.83 -0.67
C SER A 19 -43.54 33.83 -1.77
N ASP A 20 -42.48 34.61 -1.54
CA ASP A 20 -41.94 35.57 -2.50
C ASP A 20 -41.05 34.93 -3.59
N ASN A 21 -40.91 33.59 -3.61
CA ASN A 21 -39.97 32.83 -4.45
C ASN A 21 -38.50 33.27 -4.33
N LYS A 22 -38.13 33.88 -3.19
CA LYS A 22 -36.79 34.39 -2.92
C LYS A 22 -35.95 33.42 -2.06
N LEU A 23 -36.56 32.37 -1.48
CA LEU A 23 -35.83 31.46 -0.61
C LEU A 23 -34.74 30.69 -1.35
N MET A 24 -35.03 30.21 -2.56
CA MET A 24 -34.03 29.55 -3.39
C MET A 24 -32.94 30.48 -3.86
N ALA A 25 -33.30 31.74 -4.19
CA ALA A 25 -32.32 32.78 -4.52
C ALA A 25 -31.44 33.14 -3.31
N ALA A 26 -31.98 33.19 -2.08
CA ALA A 26 -31.20 33.40 -0.85
C ALA A 26 -30.27 32.20 -0.53
N VAL A 27 -30.71 30.97 -0.79
CA VAL A 27 -29.89 29.77 -0.70
C VAL A 27 -28.75 29.83 -1.73
N GLN A 28 -29.03 30.22 -2.95
CA GLN A 28 -28.06 30.32 -4.04
C GLN A 28 -27.13 31.55 -3.91
N ALA A 29 -27.60 32.69 -3.39
CA ALA A 29 -26.80 33.91 -3.21
C ALA A 29 -25.69 33.80 -2.16
N GLY A 30 -25.77 32.80 -1.27
CA GLY A 30 -24.70 32.47 -0.34
C GLY A 30 -23.85 31.28 -0.79
N SER A 31 -24.17 30.63 -1.90
CA SER A 31 -23.27 29.63 -2.48
C SER A 31 -22.08 30.37 -3.11
N HIS A 32 -20.90 30.29 -2.49
CA HIS A 32 -19.68 30.58 -3.23
C HIS A 32 -19.70 29.69 -4.48
N ASN A 33 -19.61 30.31 -5.64
CA ASN A 33 -19.65 29.62 -6.92
C ASN A 33 -18.26 28.99 -7.14
N PHE A 34 -17.97 27.88 -6.40
CA PHE A 34 -16.72 27.14 -6.56
C PHE A 34 -16.70 26.45 -7.91
N ASP A 35 -15.50 26.25 -8.47
CA ASP A 35 -15.33 25.51 -9.72
C ASP A 35 -15.77 24.04 -9.57
N TYR A 36 -15.59 23.48 -8.35
CA TYR A 36 -15.92 22.09 -8.00
C TYR A 36 -16.58 21.99 -6.63
N ASP A 37 -17.39 20.94 -6.43
CA ASP A 37 -17.86 20.56 -5.10
C ASP A 37 -16.70 19.96 -4.30
N ILE A 38 -15.93 19.04 -4.95
CA ILE A 38 -14.82 18.34 -4.32
C ILE A 38 -13.61 18.32 -5.26
N ILE A 39 -12.45 18.71 -4.74
CA ILE A 39 -11.17 18.44 -5.40
C ILE A 39 -10.40 17.38 -4.59
N VAL A 40 -9.98 16.32 -5.28
CA VAL A 40 -9.11 15.27 -4.73
C VAL A 40 -7.68 15.55 -5.16
N ILE A 41 -6.75 15.65 -4.22
CA ILE A 41 -5.33 15.88 -4.47
C ILE A 41 -4.58 14.57 -4.31
N GLY A 42 -4.18 13.98 -5.43
CA GLY A 42 -3.55 12.66 -5.55
C GLY A 42 -4.44 11.67 -6.30
N GLY A 43 -3.95 11.20 -7.46
CA GLY A 43 -4.60 10.21 -8.34
C GLY A 43 -4.17 8.77 -8.05
N GLY A 44 -3.85 8.46 -6.81
CA GLY A 44 -3.59 7.11 -6.33
C GLY A 44 -4.87 6.33 -6.03
N SER A 45 -4.72 5.14 -5.43
CA SER A 45 -5.81 4.19 -5.18
C SER A 45 -6.98 4.81 -4.40
N GLY A 46 -6.68 5.53 -3.32
CA GLY A 46 -7.70 6.21 -2.50
C GLY A 46 -8.37 7.37 -3.24
N GLY A 47 -7.58 8.23 -3.86
CA GLY A 47 -8.08 9.41 -4.57
C GLY A 47 -8.96 9.05 -5.77
N LEU A 48 -8.55 8.06 -6.58
CA LEU A 48 -9.36 7.54 -7.69
C LEU A 48 -10.67 6.90 -7.21
N ALA A 49 -10.66 6.25 -6.06
CA ALA A 49 -11.86 5.66 -5.50
C ALA A 49 -12.82 6.73 -4.97
N ALA A 50 -12.31 7.72 -4.22
CA ALA A 50 -13.07 8.82 -3.67
C ALA A 50 -13.71 9.68 -4.78
N SER A 51 -12.92 10.08 -5.76
CA SER A 51 -13.39 10.95 -6.85
C SER A 51 -14.50 10.31 -7.69
N LYS A 52 -14.33 9.04 -8.07
CA LYS A 52 -15.32 8.30 -8.85
C LYS A 52 -16.61 8.03 -8.06
N GLU A 53 -16.49 7.75 -6.75
CA GLU A 53 -17.67 7.55 -5.90
C GLU A 53 -18.43 8.89 -5.69
N ALA A 54 -17.74 9.99 -5.42
CA ALA A 54 -18.36 11.30 -5.26
C ALA A 54 -19.06 11.76 -6.55
N ALA A 55 -18.42 11.59 -7.71
CA ALA A 55 -19.01 11.92 -9.00
C ALA A 55 -20.25 11.05 -9.32
N LYS A 56 -20.22 9.75 -8.99
CA LYS A 56 -21.38 8.85 -9.08
C LYS A 56 -22.57 9.33 -8.24
N LEU A 57 -22.30 10.02 -7.14
CA LEU A 57 -23.29 10.61 -6.24
C LEU A 57 -23.71 12.03 -6.63
N GLY A 58 -23.34 12.48 -7.83
CA GLY A 58 -23.80 13.75 -8.43
C GLY A 58 -22.96 14.98 -8.10
N LYS A 59 -21.77 14.81 -7.45
CA LYS A 59 -20.87 15.93 -7.19
C LYS A 59 -20.03 16.27 -8.42
N LYS A 60 -19.73 17.55 -8.63
CA LYS A 60 -18.75 18.04 -9.61
C LYS A 60 -17.36 17.89 -9.01
N VAL A 61 -16.55 16.98 -9.59
CA VAL A 61 -15.28 16.56 -9.00
C VAL A 61 -14.12 16.75 -9.95
N ALA A 62 -12.98 17.22 -9.40
CA ALA A 62 -11.68 17.15 -10.06
C ALA A 62 -10.68 16.30 -9.28
N VAL A 63 -9.72 15.69 -10.00
CA VAL A 63 -8.55 15.03 -9.44
C VAL A 63 -7.31 15.76 -9.92
N CYS A 64 -6.53 16.32 -8.99
CA CYS A 64 -5.18 16.81 -9.25
C CYS A 64 -4.20 15.68 -9.01
N ASP A 65 -3.40 15.30 -10.01
CA ASP A 65 -2.35 14.31 -9.85
C ASP A 65 -1.07 14.75 -10.54
N PHE A 66 0.05 14.64 -9.85
CA PHE A 66 1.34 15.04 -10.36
C PHE A 66 2.45 14.20 -9.78
N VAL A 67 3.16 13.50 -10.64
CA VAL A 67 4.32 12.70 -10.24
C VAL A 67 5.59 13.53 -10.39
N LYS A 68 6.22 13.88 -9.25
CA LYS A 68 7.59 14.39 -9.25
C LYS A 68 8.54 13.25 -9.61
N PRO A 69 9.55 13.47 -10.48
CA PRO A 69 10.54 12.46 -10.76
C PRO A 69 11.19 11.91 -9.48
N SER A 70 11.60 10.62 -9.51
CA SER A 70 12.50 10.09 -8.49
C SER A 70 13.87 10.79 -8.56
N PRO A 71 14.76 10.65 -7.57
CA PRO A 71 16.14 11.13 -7.67
C PRO A 71 16.88 10.60 -8.90
N ALA A 72 16.56 9.38 -9.35
CA ALA A 72 17.10 8.79 -10.58
C ALA A 72 16.37 9.24 -11.87
N GLY A 73 15.33 10.06 -11.76
CA GLY A 73 14.58 10.64 -12.89
C GLY A 73 13.35 9.86 -13.33
N THR A 74 13.00 8.75 -12.66
CA THR A 74 11.83 7.94 -13.02
C THR A 74 10.52 8.68 -12.77
N THR A 75 9.62 8.60 -13.75
CA THR A 75 8.25 9.14 -13.67
C THR A 75 7.25 8.08 -14.14
N TRP A 76 5.98 8.26 -13.78
CA TRP A 76 4.93 7.32 -14.14
C TRP A 76 3.57 8.00 -14.38
N GLY A 77 2.57 7.21 -14.74
CA GLY A 77 1.22 7.67 -15.08
C GLY A 77 0.27 7.70 -13.88
N LEU A 78 -1.01 7.94 -14.20
CA LEU A 78 -2.10 7.96 -13.24
C LEU A 78 -2.30 6.57 -12.58
N GLY A 79 -2.57 6.56 -11.27
CA GLY A 79 -2.84 5.32 -10.51
C GLY A 79 -2.06 5.22 -9.20
N GLY A 80 -1.11 6.15 -8.97
CA GLY A 80 -0.31 6.23 -7.75
C GLY A 80 0.76 5.13 -7.64
N THR A 81 1.38 5.05 -6.46
CA THR A 81 2.50 4.13 -6.16
C THR A 81 2.15 2.67 -6.42
N CYS A 82 1.01 2.20 -5.91
CA CYS A 82 0.63 0.79 -6.00
C CYS A 82 0.59 0.27 -7.45
N VAL A 83 0.01 1.03 -8.37
CA VAL A 83 -0.15 0.64 -9.77
C VAL A 83 1.18 0.69 -10.51
N ASN A 84 1.97 1.73 -10.28
CA ASN A 84 3.11 2.04 -11.14
C ASN A 84 4.45 1.50 -10.61
N VAL A 85 4.69 1.64 -9.31
CA VAL A 85 5.98 1.39 -8.65
C VAL A 85 5.83 0.66 -7.30
N GLY A 86 4.79 -0.13 -7.15
CA GLY A 86 4.48 -0.85 -5.91
C GLY A 86 3.82 -2.20 -6.13
N CYS A 87 2.59 -2.35 -5.65
CA CYS A 87 1.88 -3.63 -5.56
C CYS A 87 1.78 -4.38 -6.89
N ILE A 88 1.44 -3.68 -7.99
CA ILE A 88 1.22 -4.32 -9.29
C ILE A 88 2.52 -4.87 -9.87
N PRO A 89 3.56 -4.05 -10.16
CA PRO A 89 4.81 -4.58 -10.71
C PRO A 89 5.45 -5.60 -9.76
N LYS A 90 5.47 -5.34 -8.46
CA LYS A 90 6.04 -6.24 -7.47
C LYS A 90 5.37 -7.63 -7.51
N LYS A 91 4.02 -7.70 -7.54
CA LYS A 91 3.32 -8.99 -7.56
C LYS A 91 3.51 -9.72 -8.89
N LEU A 92 3.62 -9.01 -10.01
CA LEU A 92 3.92 -9.61 -11.31
C LEU A 92 5.36 -10.18 -11.36
N MET A 93 6.34 -9.46 -10.82
CA MET A 93 7.73 -9.96 -10.74
C MET A 93 7.87 -11.09 -9.72
N HIS A 94 7.13 -11.05 -8.60
CA HIS A 94 7.02 -12.20 -7.68
C HIS A 94 6.43 -13.43 -8.39
N GLN A 95 5.41 -13.25 -9.23
CA GLN A 95 4.87 -14.35 -10.04
C GLN A 95 5.91 -14.93 -11.02
N ALA A 96 6.76 -14.08 -11.60
CA ALA A 96 7.86 -14.56 -12.44
C ALA A 96 8.85 -15.43 -11.63
N ALA A 97 9.16 -15.06 -10.40
CA ALA A 97 9.99 -15.86 -9.49
C ALA A 97 9.32 -17.22 -9.16
N LEU A 98 8.02 -17.23 -8.85
CA LEU A 98 7.25 -18.46 -8.60
C LEU A 98 7.18 -19.37 -9.83
N LEU A 99 7.10 -18.82 -11.04
CA LEU A 99 7.18 -19.61 -12.28
C LEU A 99 8.56 -20.26 -12.42
N GLY A 100 9.65 -19.55 -12.10
CA GLY A 100 10.99 -20.12 -12.09
C GLY A 100 11.13 -21.29 -11.10
N GLU A 101 10.47 -21.18 -9.95
CA GLU A 101 10.39 -22.27 -8.96
C GLU A 101 9.58 -23.46 -9.50
N SER A 102 8.43 -23.21 -10.11
CA SER A 102 7.59 -24.23 -10.75
C SER A 102 8.32 -24.96 -11.88
N VAL A 103 9.17 -24.27 -12.63
CA VAL A 103 10.04 -24.91 -13.67
C VAL A 103 11.05 -25.85 -13.02
N ARG A 104 11.59 -25.53 -11.85
CA ARG A 104 12.48 -26.44 -11.09
C ARG A 104 11.74 -27.70 -10.64
N ASP A 105 10.50 -27.56 -10.15
CA ASP A 105 9.65 -28.66 -9.67
C ASP A 105 9.14 -29.54 -10.82
N ALA A 106 8.95 -28.99 -11.99
CA ALA A 106 8.35 -29.63 -13.15
C ALA A 106 8.98 -31.01 -13.50
N LYS A 107 10.30 -31.16 -13.29
CA LYS A 107 11.00 -32.43 -13.49
C LYS A 107 10.43 -33.56 -12.64
N SER A 108 10.09 -33.28 -11.37
CA SER A 108 9.53 -34.27 -10.44
C SER A 108 8.14 -34.73 -10.87
N PHE A 109 7.42 -33.91 -11.64
CA PHE A 109 6.13 -34.21 -12.24
C PHE A 109 6.21 -34.77 -13.66
N GLY A 110 7.40 -35.19 -14.12
CA GLY A 110 7.58 -35.84 -15.40
C GLY A 110 7.77 -34.91 -16.60
N TRP A 111 7.88 -33.60 -16.40
CA TRP A 111 8.19 -32.66 -17.47
C TRP A 111 9.67 -32.74 -17.86
N ASN A 112 9.96 -32.87 -19.13
CA ASN A 112 11.34 -32.88 -19.64
C ASN A 112 11.84 -31.44 -19.82
N VAL A 113 12.39 -30.84 -18.76
CA VAL A 113 12.94 -29.50 -18.74
C VAL A 113 14.45 -29.56 -18.69
N ASP A 114 15.13 -29.09 -19.73
CA ASP A 114 16.59 -28.96 -19.72
C ASP A 114 16.98 -27.68 -18.96
N LYS A 115 17.56 -27.86 -17.77
CA LYS A 115 18.00 -26.74 -16.91
C LYS A 115 19.00 -25.82 -17.58
N ALA A 116 19.81 -26.31 -18.53
CA ALA A 116 20.80 -25.51 -19.24
C ALA A 116 20.15 -24.50 -20.23
N GLN A 117 18.90 -24.74 -20.60
CA GLN A 117 18.14 -23.86 -21.49
C GLN A 117 17.16 -22.94 -20.76
N VAL A 118 17.03 -23.09 -19.43
CA VAL A 118 16.16 -22.24 -18.62
C VAL A 118 16.95 -21.03 -18.16
N ASN A 119 16.66 -19.87 -18.74
CA ASN A 119 17.18 -18.58 -18.35
C ASN A 119 16.04 -17.57 -18.23
N HIS A 120 16.22 -16.55 -17.42
CA HIS A 120 15.28 -15.46 -17.25
C HIS A 120 15.75 -14.22 -18.00
N ASP A 121 14.87 -13.65 -18.81
CA ASP A 121 15.09 -12.39 -19.51
C ASP A 121 14.46 -11.23 -18.74
N TRP A 122 15.29 -10.49 -18.01
CA TRP A 122 14.88 -9.33 -17.23
C TRP A 122 14.21 -8.25 -18.09
N ALA A 123 14.81 -7.91 -19.23
CA ALA A 123 14.31 -6.83 -20.08
C ALA A 123 12.90 -7.17 -20.62
N LYS A 124 12.70 -8.44 -21.03
CA LYS A 124 11.39 -8.92 -21.48
C LYS A 124 10.34 -8.87 -20.36
N MET A 125 10.68 -9.28 -19.13
CA MET A 125 9.78 -9.20 -17.99
C MET A 125 9.38 -7.76 -17.70
N VAL A 126 10.35 -6.84 -17.67
CA VAL A 126 10.09 -5.42 -17.43
C VAL A 126 9.21 -4.83 -18.53
N GLU A 127 9.48 -5.12 -19.80
CA GLU A 127 8.67 -4.67 -20.93
C GLU A 127 7.19 -5.06 -20.76
N GLU A 128 6.90 -6.32 -20.46
CA GLU A 128 5.53 -6.82 -20.32
C GLU A 128 4.83 -6.22 -19.09
N VAL A 129 5.55 -6.08 -17.98
CA VAL A 129 5.03 -5.44 -16.77
C VAL A 129 4.71 -3.97 -17.04
N GLN A 130 5.59 -3.23 -17.71
CA GLN A 130 5.37 -1.81 -18.04
C GLN A 130 4.26 -1.62 -19.06
N ASN A 131 4.12 -2.52 -20.06
CA ASN A 131 3.00 -2.52 -20.99
C ASN A 131 1.66 -2.69 -20.27
N HIS A 132 1.60 -3.63 -19.32
CA HIS A 132 0.41 -3.82 -18.50
C HIS A 132 0.07 -2.57 -17.66
N ILE A 133 1.07 -1.96 -17.01
CA ILE A 133 0.92 -0.73 -16.23
C ILE A 133 0.42 0.43 -17.11
N GLY A 134 0.97 0.57 -18.32
CA GLY A 134 0.52 1.56 -19.30
C GLY A 134 -0.96 1.39 -19.66
N GLY A 135 -1.42 0.14 -19.82
CA GLY A 135 -2.82 -0.19 -20.01
C GLY A 135 -3.71 0.23 -18.85
N LEU A 136 -3.24 0.00 -17.60
CA LEU A 136 -3.96 0.44 -16.39
C LEU A 136 -4.04 1.97 -16.28
N ASN A 137 -2.94 2.67 -16.57
CA ASN A 137 -2.93 4.15 -16.57
C ASN A 137 -3.95 4.71 -17.56
N TRP A 138 -4.02 4.13 -18.76
CA TRP A 138 -5.03 4.49 -19.75
C TRP A 138 -6.45 4.21 -19.26
N GLY A 139 -6.70 3.02 -18.72
CA GLY A 139 -8.00 2.59 -18.17
C GLY A 139 -8.50 3.53 -17.08
N TYR A 140 -7.63 4.02 -16.18
CA TYR A 140 -8.01 5.00 -15.16
C TYR A 140 -8.43 6.35 -15.76
N ARG A 141 -7.75 6.83 -16.81
CA ARG A 141 -8.15 8.07 -17.52
C ARG A 141 -9.52 7.91 -18.18
N VAL A 142 -9.76 6.76 -18.80
CA VAL A 142 -11.08 6.42 -19.38
C VAL A 142 -12.15 6.41 -18.30
N ALA A 143 -11.90 5.72 -17.18
CA ALA A 143 -12.84 5.60 -16.06
C ALA A 143 -13.18 6.97 -15.41
N LEU A 144 -12.22 7.88 -15.28
CA LEU A 144 -12.47 9.24 -14.80
C LEU A 144 -13.38 10.00 -15.78
N ARG A 145 -13.07 9.94 -17.08
CA ARG A 145 -13.87 10.60 -18.13
C ARG A 145 -15.31 10.06 -18.17
N GLU A 146 -15.50 8.75 -18.08
CA GLU A 146 -16.84 8.13 -18.05
C GLU A 146 -17.67 8.54 -16.83
N LYS A 147 -16.99 8.84 -15.71
CA LYS A 147 -17.61 9.36 -14.49
C LYS A 147 -17.70 10.88 -14.45
N GLN A 148 -17.31 11.58 -15.54
CA GLN A 148 -17.28 13.03 -15.62
C GLN A 148 -16.44 13.68 -14.50
N VAL A 149 -15.33 13.04 -14.13
CA VAL A 149 -14.34 13.61 -13.23
C VAL A 149 -13.25 14.29 -14.03
N ASP A 150 -12.99 15.55 -13.76
CA ASP A 150 -11.95 16.32 -14.43
C ASP A 150 -10.57 15.88 -13.92
N TYR A 151 -9.73 15.37 -14.83
CA TYR A 151 -8.37 14.98 -14.53
C TYR A 151 -7.39 16.12 -14.80
N LEU A 152 -6.78 16.65 -13.74
CA LEU A 152 -5.82 17.73 -13.77
C LEU A 152 -4.43 17.14 -13.51
N ASN A 153 -3.64 16.91 -14.57
CA ASN A 153 -2.24 16.45 -14.41
C ASN A 153 -1.35 17.65 -14.04
N GLU A 154 -1.54 18.15 -12.83
CA GLU A 154 -1.00 19.39 -12.30
C GLU A 154 -0.64 19.24 -10.83
N TYR A 155 0.49 19.84 -10.44
CA TYR A 155 0.87 19.98 -9.04
C TYR A 155 -0.03 21.01 -8.37
N ALA A 156 -0.61 20.67 -7.23
CA ALA A 156 -1.56 21.51 -6.51
C ALA A 156 -0.95 22.04 -5.20
N GLU A 157 -1.14 23.34 -4.96
CA GLU A 157 -0.72 24.04 -3.74
C GLU A 157 -1.87 24.92 -3.24
N PHE A 158 -2.18 24.88 -1.96
CA PHE A 158 -3.18 25.74 -1.36
C PHE A 158 -2.72 27.20 -1.32
N VAL A 159 -3.58 28.09 -1.77
CA VAL A 159 -3.46 29.54 -1.65
C VAL A 159 -4.22 30.01 -0.41
N ASP A 160 -5.41 29.47 -0.23
CA ASP A 160 -6.30 29.60 0.94
C ASP A 160 -7.11 28.31 1.14
N ALA A 161 -7.99 28.25 2.14
CA ALA A 161 -8.74 27.04 2.49
C ALA A 161 -9.69 26.53 1.39
N ASN A 162 -9.99 27.33 0.37
CA ASN A 162 -10.91 26.98 -0.71
C ASN A 162 -10.30 27.07 -2.10
N THR A 163 -9.03 27.51 -2.22
CA THR A 163 -8.40 27.80 -3.50
C THR A 163 -7.04 27.10 -3.63
N LEU A 164 -6.84 26.42 -4.75
CA LEU A 164 -5.55 25.85 -5.16
C LEU A 164 -4.95 26.65 -6.30
N ARG A 165 -3.66 26.89 -6.24
CA ARG A 165 -2.82 27.15 -7.40
C ARG A 165 -2.37 25.82 -7.97
N THR A 166 -2.59 25.58 -9.25
CA THR A 166 -2.12 24.35 -9.92
C THR A 166 -1.14 24.69 -11.02
N VAL A 167 -0.12 23.82 -11.18
CA VAL A 167 0.97 24.00 -12.15
C VAL A 167 1.17 22.70 -12.92
N ASN A 168 1.08 22.75 -14.25
CA ASN A 168 1.30 21.60 -15.10
C ASN A 168 2.78 21.37 -15.43
N LYS A 169 3.12 20.26 -16.10
CA LYS A 169 4.51 19.91 -16.49
C LYS A 169 5.18 20.94 -17.42
N LYS A 170 4.40 21.84 -18.07
CA LYS A 170 4.92 22.91 -18.93
C LYS A 170 5.07 24.24 -18.17
N GLY A 171 4.84 24.26 -16.86
CA GLY A 171 4.90 25.45 -16.04
C GLY A 171 3.69 26.39 -16.17
N LYS A 172 2.62 25.98 -16.88
CA LYS A 172 1.40 26.79 -16.95
C LYS A 172 0.65 26.71 -15.64
N GLU A 173 0.36 27.86 -15.07
CA GLU A 173 -0.37 28.02 -13.82
C GLU A 173 -1.85 28.36 -14.06
N ARG A 174 -2.69 27.94 -13.12
CA ARG A 174 -4.07 28.38 -12.97
C ARG A 174 -4.52 28.25 -11.51
N THR A 175 -5.61 28.90 -11.18
CA THR A 175 -6.30 28.70 -9.90
C THR A 175 -7.58 27.91 -10.12
N VAL A 176 -7.91 27.04 -9.16
CA VAL A 176 -9.17 26.31 -9.10
C VAL A 176 -9.69 26.31 -7.66
N SER A 177 -10.99 26.34 -7.50
CA SER A 177 -11.64 26.44 -6.20
C SER A 177 -12.59 25.26 -5.95
N ALA A 178 -12.75 24.88 -4.67
CA ALA A 178 -13.71 23.85 -4.27
C ALA A 178 -14.31 24.10 -2.90
N GLN A 179 -15.48 23.52 -2.71
CA GLN A 179 -16.16 23.52 -1.41
C GLN A 179 -15.41 22.62 -0.41
N GLN A 180 -14.89 21.48 -0.87
CA GLN A 180 -14.21 20.48 -0.03
C GLN A 180 -12.98 19.91 -0.75
N PHE A 181 -11.98 19.48 0.04
CA PHE A 181 -10.74 18.87 -0.46
C PHE A 181 -10.46 17.56 0.23
N ILE A 182 -9.93 16.59 -0.56
CA ILE A 182 -9.46 15.31 -0.06
C ILE A 182 -7.97 15.18 -0.38
N LEU A 183 -7.13 15.14 0.65
CA LEU A 183 -5.70 14.86 0.53
C LEU A 183 -5.50 13.35 0.39
N ALA A 184 -4.96 12.91 -0.75
CA ALA A 184 -4.69 11.51 -1.07
C ALA A 184 -3.31 11.34 -1.73
N THR A 185 -2.35 12.15 -1.29
CA THR A 185 -1.03 12.33 -1.91
C THR A 185 -0.05 11.20 -1.60
N GLY A 186 -0.37 10.36 -0.62
CA GLY A 186 0.46 9.20 -0.26
C GLY A 186 1.84 9.56 0.27
N GLY A 187 2.83 8.74 -0.03
CA GLY A 187 4.22 8.93 0.39
C GLY A 187 5.22 8.52 -0.69
N ARG A 188 6.49 8.91 -0.50
CA ARG A 188 7.62 8.59 -1.39
C ARG A 188 8.75 7.91 -0.60
N PRO A 189 9.56 7.05 -1.25
CA PRO A 189 10.69 6.39 -0.60
C PRO A 189 11.65 7.39 0.05
N LYS A 190 12.14 7.03 1.23
CA LYS A 190 13.14 7.78 1.97
C LYS A 190 14.54 7.35 1.56
N TYR A 191 15.42 8.32 1.40
CA TYR A 191 16.85 8.11 1.14
C TYR A 191 17.65 8.42 2.41
N PRO A 192 18.76 7.71 2.67
CA PRO A 192 19.62 8.01 3.81
C PRO A 192 20.44 9.29 3.57
N GLU A 193 20.76 10.00 4.64
CA GLU A 193 21.64 11.17 4.59
C GLU A 193 23.10 10.73 4.71
N ILE A 194 23.62 10.05 3.69
CA ILE A 194 25.01 9.59 3.62
C ILE A 194 25.64 10.03 2.29
N PRO A 195 26.96 10.23 2.24
CA PRO A 195 27.66 10.53 0.99
C PRO A 195 27.45 9.42 -0.04
N GLY A 196 27.08 9.80 -1.27
CA GLY A 196 26.84 8.87 -2.37
C GLY A 196 25.44 8.22 -2.38
N ALA A 197 24.50 8.66 -1.53
CA ALA A 197 23.12 8.16 -1.55
C ALA A 197 22.43 8.38 -2.92
N GLU A 198 22.85 9.39 -3.67
CA GLU A 198 22.39 9.70 -5.01
C GLU A 198 22.72 8.64 -6.07
N PHE A 199 23.66 7.73 -5.79
CA PHE A 199 23.98 6.59 -6.67
C PHE A 199 23.06 5.39 -6.46
N GLY A 200 22.33 5.36 -5.35
CA GLY A 200 21.31 4.34 -5.10
C GLY A 200 19.97 4.70 -5.73
N ILE A 201 19.13 3.71 -5.86
CA ILE A 201 17.75 3.82 -6.32
C ILE A 201 16.76 3.40 -5.23
N SER A 202 15.48 3.46 -5.53
CA SER A 202 14.43 2.94 -4.68
C SER A 202 13.47 2.03 -5.46
N SER A 203 12.40 1.57 -4.80
CA SER A 203 11.32 0.85 -5.48
C SER A 203 10.65 1.67 -6.59
N ASP A 204 10.72 3.01 -6.54
CA ASP A 204 10.21 3.88 -7.59
C ASP A 204 10.94 3.69 -8.94
N ASP A 205 12.15 3.15 -8.91
CA ASP A 205 13.02 2.99 -10.07
C ASP A 205 13.16 1.53 -10.52
N LEU A 206 13.18 0.59 -9.56
CA LEU A 206 13.50 -0.82 -9.79
C LEU A 206 12.61 -1.47 -10.85
N PHE A 207 11.29 -1.24 -10.78
CA PHE A 207 10.32 -1.96 -11.62
C PHE A 207 10.30 -1.52 -13.10
N SER A 208 11.01 -0.45 -13.43
CA SER A 208 11.19 0.04 -14.80
C SER A 208 12.64 0.00 -15.27
N LEU A 209 13.53 -0.62 -14.50
CA LEU A 209 14.95 -0.70 -14.82
C LEU A 209 15.16 -1.53 -16.09
N PRO A 210 15.73 -0.96 -17.18
CA PRO A 210 15.74 -1.62 -18.49
C PRO A 210 16.74 -2.78 -18.60
N HIS A 211 17.61 -2.94 -17.63
CA HIS A 211 18.63 -3.99 -17.52
C HIS A 211 18.55 -4.69 -16.17
N SER A 212 19.07 -5.91 -16.11
CA SER A 212 19.16 -6.62 -14.81
C SER A 212 19.96 -5.78 -13.81
N PRO A 213 19.47 -5.68 -12.56
CA PRO A 213 20.18 -4.93 -11.51
C PRO A 213 21.49 -5.59 -11.05
N GLY A 214 21.79 -6.82 -11.50
CA GLY A 214 23.01 -7.56 -11.14
C GLY A 214 23.08 -7.90 -9.65
N LYS A 215 24.29 -7.88 -9.07
CA LYS A 215 24.51 -8.03 -7.63
C LYS A 215 23.91 -6.83 -6.91
N THR A 216 22.83 -7.05 -6.18
CA THR A 216 21.96 -6.01 -5.64
C THR A 216 21.98 -5.99 -4.12
N LEU A 217 22.23 -4.81 -3.53
CA LEU A 217 22.06 -4.55 -2.10
C LEU A 217 20.74 -3.86 -1.84
N LEU A 218 19.90 -4.45 -0.99
CA LEU A 218 18.67 -3.81 -0.49
C LEU A 218 18.91 -3.33 0.94
N VAL A 219 18.87 -2.03 1.14
CA VAL A 219 19.06 -1.41 2.46
C VAL A 219 17.71 -1.23 3.13
N GLY A 220 17.50 -1.95 4.23
CA GLY A 220 16.24 -1.99 4.97
C GLY A 220 15.72 -3.43 5.12
N ALA A 221 14.76 -3.62 6.01
CA ALA A 221 14.20 -4.94 6.33
C ALA A 221 12.67 -4.92 6.49
N SER A 222 12.01 -3.94 5.88
CA SER A 222 10.56 -3.89 5.75
C SER A 222 10.08 -4.83 4.65
N TYR A 223 8.77 -4.98 4.53
CA TYR A 223 8.16 -5.82 3.48
C TYR A 223 8.63 -5.45 2.06
N ILE A 224 8.89 -4.16 1.76
CA ILE A 224 9.38 -3.72 0.44
C ILE A 224 10.76 -4.33 0.16
N ALA A 225 11.69 -4.26 1.12
CA ALA A 225 13.03 -4.82 0.97
C ALA A 225 12.98 -6.33 0.75
N LEU A 226 12.24 -7.06 1.60
CA LEU A 226 12.18 -8.52 1.55
C LEU A 226 11.46 -9.03 0.29
N GLU A 227 10.36 -8.40 -0.10
CA GLU A 227 9.66 -8.73 -1.34
C GLU A 227 10.53 -8.52 -2.58
N CYS A 228 11.24 -7.38 -2.64
CA CYS A 228 12.15 -7.11 -3.75
C CYS A 228 13.33 -8.08 -3.76
N ALA A 229 13.95 -8.37 -2.62
CA ALA A 229 15.02 -9.35 -2.53
C ALA A 229 14.54 -10.76 -2.95
N GLY A 230 13.35 -11.14 -2.51
CA GLY A 230 12.75 -12.43 -2.82
C GLY A 230 12.54 -12.65 -4.32
N PHE A 231 11.91 -11.70 -5.01
CA PHE A 231 11.72 -11.89 -6.45
C PHE A 231 13.02 -11.75 -7.25
N LEU A 232 13.95 -10.87 -6.82
CA LEU A 232 15.27 -10.76 -7.46
C LEU A 232 16.04 -12.08 -7.40
N ALA A 233 16.15 -12.68 -6.21
CA ALA A 233 16.76 -14.00 -6.05
C ALA A 233 16.02 -15.07 -6.86
N GLY A 234 14.68 -15.05 -6.85
CA GLY A 234 13.84 -16.02 -7.58
C GLY A 234 14.01 -15.98 -9.09
N VAL A 235 14.34 -14.83 -9.68
CA VAL A 235 14.67 -14.69 -11.11
C VAL A 235 16.17 -14.81 -11.41
N GLY A 236 17.00 -15.13 -10.41
CA GLY A 236 18.43 -15.44 -10.57
C GLY A 236 19.40 -14.29 -10.36
N CYS A 237 18.96 -13.16 -9.79
CA CYS A 237 19.87 -12.09 -9.38
C CYS A 237 20.50 -12.40 -8.01
N ASP A 238 21.75 -11.96 -7.79
CA ASP A 238 22.39 -11.99 -6.48
C ASP A 238 21.83 -10.88 -5.59
N ALA A 239 20.99 -11.24 -4.63
CA ALA A 239 20.29 -10.30 -3.75
C ALA A 239 20.79 -10.39 -2.32
N THR A 240 21.18 -9.24 -1.75
CA THR A 240 21.65 -9.11 -0.36
C THR A 240 20.79 -8.07 0.36
N VAL A 241 20.27 -8.41 1.53
CA VAL A 241 19.49 -7.52 2.40
C VAL A 241 20.35 -7.05 3.56
N MET A 242 20.54 -5.74 3.69
CA MET A 242 21.22 -5.13 4.83
C MET A 242 20.21 -4.71 5.89
N VAL A 243 20.28 -5.35 7.04
CA VAL A 243 19.31 -5.25 8.14
C VAL A 243 19.91 -4.46 9.30
N ARG A 244 19.31 -3.33 9.65
CA ARG A 244 19.76 -2.54 10.80
C ARG A 244 19.51 -3.22 12.15
N SER A 245 18.38 -3.93 12.30
CA SER A 245 17.97 -4.53 13.59
C SER A 245 17.14 -5.80 13.41
N ILE A 246 15.87 -5.72 13.07
CA ILE A 246 14.94 -6.85 12.95
C ILE A 246 14.22 -6.83 11.59
N LEU A 247 13.78 -7.98 11.13
CA LEU A 247 12.95 -8.14 9.95
C LEU A 247 11.50 -7.74 10.27
N LEU A 248 10.78 -7.20 9.27
CA LEU A 248 9.33 -6.92 9.33
C LEU A 248 8.89 -6.28 10.65
N ARG A 249 9.52 -5.17 11.03
CA ARG A 249 9.14 -4.45 12.26
C ARG A 249 7.64 -4.13 12.26
N GLY A 250 6.95 -4.44 13.37
CA GLY A 250 5.50 -4.30 13.51
C GLY A 250 4.69 -5.52 13.06
N PHE A 251 5.37 -6.59 12.66
CA PHE A 251 4.77 -7.91 12.47
C PHE A 251 5.22 -8.87 13.57
N ASP A 252 4.53 -9.99 13.69
CA ASP A 252 4.91 -11.09 14.58
C ASP A 252 6.36 -11.54 14.29
N GLN A 253 7.23 -11.48 15.30
CA GLN A 253 8.68 -11.66 15.09
C GLN A 253 9.06 -13.12 14.87
N GLN A 254 8.31 -14.08 15.44
CA GLN A 254 8.52 -15.48 15.13
C GLN A 254 8.26 -15.75 13.63
N MET A 255 7.18 -15.20 13.10
CA MET A 255 6.84 -15.32 11.68
C MET A 255 7.85 -14.59 10.80
N ALA A 256 8.29 -13.41 11.20
CA ALA A 256 9.30 -12.63 10.48
C ALA A 256 10.65 -13.40 10.38
N ASN A 257 11.07 -14.06 11.46
CA ASN A 257 12.30 -14.84 11.48
C ASN A 257 12.20 -16.08 10.57
N LYS A 258 11.07 -16.82 10.62
CA LYS A 258 10.82 -17.95 9.71
C LYS A 258 10.87 -17.54 8.23
N ILE A 259 10.35 -16.36 7.88
CA ILE A 259 10.47 -15.82 6.53
C ILE A 259 11.93 -15.54 6.17
N GLY A 260 12.69 -14.94 7.09
CA GLY A 260 14.11 -14.68 6.88
C GLY A 260 14.92 -15.97 6.65
N GLU A 261 14.71 -16.98 7.49
CA GLU A 261 15.33 -18.31 7.37
C GLU A 261 15.02 -18.94 5.99
N TYR A 262 13.73 -18.94 5.60
CA TYR A 262 13.33 -19.47 4.28
C TYR A 262 13.98 -18.70 3.13
N MET A 263 14.09 -17.37 3.23
CA MET A 263 14.75 -16.56 2.20
C MET A 263 16.25 -16.84 2.11
N GLU A 264 16.93 -17.06 3.24
CA GLU A 264 18.36 -17.45 3.28
C GLU A 264 18.58 -18.79 2.57
N GLU A 265 17.72 -19.79 2.86
CA GLU A 265 17.74 -21.10 2.20
C GLU A 265 17.48 -21.01 0.68
N HIS A 266 16.79 -19.95 0.23
CA HIS A 266 16.40 -19.74 -1.17
C HIS A 266 17.23 -18.67 -1.88
N GLY A 267 18.44 -18.39 -1.39
CA GLY A 267 19.45 -17.62 -2.10
C GLY A 267 19.43 -16.12 -1.88
N VAL A 268 18.74 -15.63 -0.84
CA VAL A 268 18.86 -14.26 -0.39
C VAL A 268 19.93 -14.16 0.70
N ASN A 269 20.92 -13.30 0.50
CA ASN A 269 21.95 -13.05 1.52
C ASN A 269 21.47 -11.99 2.52
N PHE A 270 21.88 -12.13 3.80
CA PHE A 270 21.57 -11.12 4.83
C PHE A 270 22.84 -10.61 5.51
N ILE A 271 22.97 -9.30 5.61
CA ILE A 271 23.95 -8.61 6.44
C ILE A 271 23.17 -7.98 7.60
N ARG A 272 23.23 -8.64 8.75
CA ARG A 272 22.45 -8.27 9.95
C ARG A 272 23.20 -7.25 10.80
N GLU A 273 22.46 -6.40 11.54
CA GLU A 273 22.99 -5.40 12.47
C GLU A 273 23.97 -4.40 11.82
N CYS A 274 23.72 -4.05 10.55
CA CYS A 274 24.59 -3.24 9.74
C CYS A 274 23.82 -2.10 9.06
N VAL A 275 24.49 -0.95 8.89
CA VAL A 275 23.92 0.22 8.18
C VAL A 275 24.97 0.80 7.24
N PRO A 276 24.56 1.28 6.04
CA PRO A 276 25.49 1.92 5.12
C PRO A 276 25.92 3.29 5.66
N THR A 277 27.17 3.64 5.43
CA THR A 277 27.75 4.92 5.84
C THR A 277 28.22 5.78 4.67
N LYS A 278 28.53 5.16 3.51
CA LYS A 278 28.96 5.84 2.28
C LYS A 278 28.80 4.92 1.09
N ILE A 279 28.49 5.49 -0.07
CA ILE A 279 28.50 4.79 -1.37
C ILE A 279 29.43 5.53 -2.32
N GLU A 280 30.25 4.80 -3.06
CA GLU A 280 31.15 5.32 -4.09
C GLU A 280 30.86 4.66 -5.41
N LYS A 281 30.71 5.44 -6.47
CA LYS A 281 30.63 4.90 -7.82
C LYS A 281 32.05 4.62 -8.29
N ILE A 282 32.34 3.35 -8.59
CA ILE A 282 33.69 2.91 -9.02
C ILE A 282 33.74 2.53 -10.49
N GLU A 283 32.59 2.21 -11.10
CA GLU A 283 32.51 1.91 -12.51
C GLU A 283 31.17 2.41 -13.10
N GLU A 284 31.23 3.08 -14.24
CA GLU A 284 30.03 3.43 -15.02
C GLU A 284 29.58 2.22 -15.82
N GLY A 285 28.26 2.08 -16.02
CA GLY A 285 27.69 0.98 -16.80
C GLY A 285 26.21 0.73 -16.53
N ASN A 286 25.66 -0.27 -17.24
CA ASN A 286 24.27 -0.71 -17.09
C ASN A 286 24.20 -2.25 -16.95
N PRO A 287 24.32 -2.81 -15.73
CA PRO A 287 24.57 -2.09 -14.48
C PRO A 287 26.02 -1.64 -14.35
N GLY A 288 26.25 -0.56 -13.59
CA GLY A 288 27.58 -0.11 -13.17
C GLY A 288 28.10 -0.88 -11.96
N LYS A 289 29.05 -0.27 -11.21
CA LYS A 289 29.55 -0.83 -9.99
C LYS A 289 29.69 0.23 -8.88
N LEU A 290 29.14 -0.09 -7.73
CA LEU A 290 29.11 0.74 -6.53
C LEU A 290 29.87 0.06 -5.40
N LYS A 291 30.72 0.79 -4.71
CA LYS A 291 31.39 0.35 -3.48
C LYS A 291 30.62 0.89 -2.28
N VAL A 292 30.12 -0.01 -1.45
CA VAL A 292 29.34 0.32 -0.26
C VAL A 292 30.20 0.15 0.97
N HIS A 293 30.34 1.23 1.73
CA HIS A 293 30.89 1.22 3.07
C HIS A 293 29.75 1.17 4.07
N ALA A 294 29.85 0.31 5.05
CA ALA A 294 28.84 0.12 6.07
C ALA A 294 29.48 -0.15 7.44
N LYS A 295 28.70 -0.11 8.50
CA LYS A 295 29.16 -0.32 9.84
C LYS A 295 28.19 -1.20 10.61
N TYR A 296 28.71 -2.23 11.27
CA TYR A 296 27.97 -3.04 12.21
C TYR A 296 27.69 -2.29 13.52
N ASN A 297 26.72 -2.75 14.29
CA ASN A 297 26.38 -2.17 15.59
C ASN A 297 27.54 -2.24 16.61
N ASP A 298 28.45 -3.21 16.49
CA ASP A 298 29.66 -3.35 17.31
C ASP A 298 30.79 -2.41 16.89
N GLY A 299 30.60 -1.65 15.81
CA GLY A 299 31.56 -0.71 15.27
C GLY A 299 32.49 -1.28 14.20
N THR A 300 32.42 -2.59 13.89
CA THR A 300 33.20 -3.21 12.81
C THR A 300 32.79 -2.65 11.45
N GLU A 301 33.75 -2.39 10.60
CA GLU A 301 33.51 -1.89 9.24
C GLU A 301 33.22 -3.05 8.27
N PHE A 302 32.29 -2.79 7.36
CA PHE A 302 31.98 -3.67 6.23
C PHE A 302 32.18 -2.89 4.93
N VAL A 303 32.81 -3.54 3.95
CA VAL A 303 33.00 -2.96 2.61
C VAL A 303 32.77 -4.06 1.58
N ASP A 304 31.88 -3.82 0.61
CA ASP A 304 31.66 -4.74 -0.52
C ASP A 304 31.25 -3.96 -1.77
N GLU A 305 31.26 -4.63 -2.92
CA GLU A 305 30.92 -4.06 -4.22
C GLU A 305 29.60 -4.66 -4.73
N PHE A 306 28.71 -3.79 -5.21
CA PHE A 306 27.40 -4.13 -5.74
C PHE A 306 27.20 -3.44 -7.09
N ASN A 307 26.34 -4.02 -7.93
CA ASN A 307 25.92 -3.35 -9.17
C ASN A 307 24.81 -2.32 -8.89
N THR A 308 23.90 -2.64 -7.98
CA THR A 308 22.77 -1.78 -7.65
C THR A 308 22.57 -1.72 -6.13
N VAL A 309 22.26 -0.54 -5.61
CA VAL A 309 21.85 -0.32 -4.22
C VAL A 309 20.44 0.22 -4.19
N ILE A 310 19.54 -0.45 -3.46
CA ILE A 310 18.12 -0.11 -3.36
C ILE A 310 17.80 0.31 -1.94
N PHE A 311 17.29 1.53 -1.74
CA PHE A 311 16.86 2.00 -0.44
C PHE A 311 15.40 1.65 -0.18
N ALA A 312 15.14 0.92 0.91
CA ALA A 312 13.84 0.55 1.41
C ALA A 312 13.72 0.81 2.93
N ILE A 313 14.20 2.00 3.36
CA ILE A 313 14.35 2.41 4.77
C ILE A 313 13.14 3.16 5.33
N GLY A 314 12.03 3.19 4.61
CA GLY A 314 10.80 3.86 4.97
C GLY A 314 10.30 4.80 3.87
N ARG A 315 9.21 5.52 4.19
CA ARG A 315 8.54 6.44 3.27
C ARG A 315 8.19 7.73 4.00
N ASP A 316 8.34 8.87 3.32
CA ASP A 316 7.93 10.18 3.82
C ASP A 316 6.60 10.59 3.20
N ALA A 317 5.72 11.22 4.00
CA ALA A 317 4.43 11.70 3.52
C ALA A 317 4.59 12.83 2.49
N CYS A 318 3.79 12.80 1.42
CA CYS A 318 3.78 13.86 0.40
C CYS A 318 2.91 15.05 0.82
N THR A 319 3.31 15.74 1.90
CA THR A 319 2.63 16.92 2.47
C THR A 319 3.44 18.21 2.32
N ALA A 320 4.74 18.10 2.05
CA ALA A 320 5.61 19.26 1.90
C ALA A 320 5.29 20.07 0.63
N ASN A 321 5.44 21.39 0.73
CA ASN A 321 5.27 22.34 -0.38
C ASN A 321 3.86 22.34 -1.02
N MET A 322 2.84 21.94 -0.24
CA MET A 322 1.44 21.99 -0.67
C MET A 322 0.66 23.20 -0.12
N GLY A 323 1.33 24.09 0.64
CA GLY A 323 0.69 25.21 1.30
C GLY A 323 -0.22 24.82 2.48
N LEU A 324 -0.02 23.62 3.05
CA LEU A 324 -0.82 23.13 4.20
C LEU A 324 -0.58 23.97 5.45
N ASP A 325 0.62 24.49 5.60
CA ASP A 325 1.01 25.44 6.65
C ASP A 325 0.26 26.78 6.52
N LYS A 326 0.05 27.28 5.30
CA LYS A 326 -0.66 28.53 5.01
C LYS A 326 -2.11 28.48 5.47
N ILE A 327 -2.73 27.30 5.37
CA ILE A 327 -4.14 27.07 5.72
C ILE A 327 -4.30 26.42 7.09
N GLY A 328 -3.18 26.17 7.81
CA GLY A 328 -3.19 25.69 9.18
C GLY A 328 -3.55 24.22 9.36
N VAL A 329 -3.39 23.37 8.34
CA VAL A 329 -3.58 21.91 8.50
C VAL A 329 -2.50 21.34 9.40
N ALA A 330 -2.91 20.66 10.46
CA ALA A 330 -2.02 20.06 11.44
C ALA A 330 -1.36 18.79 10.91
N LEU A 331 -0.03 18.74 11.00
CA LEU A 331 0.79 17.60 10.61
C LEU A 331 1.51 17.02 11.84
N ASN A 332 1.75 15.72 11.83
CA ASN A 332 2.60 15.07 12.81
C ASN A 332 4.07 15.53 12.59
N PRO A 333 4.73 16.16 13.57
CA PRO A 333 6.07 16.71 13.38
C PRO A 333 7.17 15.64 13.17
N LYS A 334 6.89 14.37 13.49
CA LYS A 334 7.86 13.27 13.36
C LYS A 334 7.92 12.68 11.95
N ASN A 335 6.80 12.66 11.23
CA ASN A 335 6.67 11.95 9.96
C ASN A 335 5.98 12.76 8.85
N GLY A 336 5.54 13.99 9.15
CA GLY A 336 4.86 14.87 8.20
C GLY A 336 3.45 14.42 7.81
N LYS A 337 2.88 13.39 8.43
CA LYS A 337 1.54 12.89 8.13
C LYS A 337 0.45 13.78 8.66
N VAL A 338 -0.72 13.74 8.02
CA VAL A 338 -1.88 14.57 8.36
C VAL A 338 -2.56 14.04 9.61
N LEU A 339 -2.72 14.89 10.61
CA LEU A 339 -3.53 14.61 11.80
C LEU A 339 -5.01 14.72 11.47
N HIS A 340 -5.82 13.81 11.99
CA HIS A 340 -7.22 13.67 11.63
C HIS A 340 -8.06 13.13 12.79
N ASP A 341 -9.39 13.27 12.68
CA ASP A 341 -10.36 12.63 13.57
C ASP A 341 -10.78 11.22 13.04
N ALA A 342 -11.76 10.60 13.72
CA ALA A 342 -12.28 9.29 13.33
C ALA A 342 -13.00 9.29 11.96
N ALA A 343 -13.39 10.45 11.46
CA ALA A 343 -14.08 10.64 10.18
C ALA A 343 -13.14 11.10 9.05
N GLU A 344 -11.82 10.92 9.22
CA GLU A 344 -10.77 11.35 8.28
C GLU A 344 -10.76 12.88 8.03
N LYS A 345 -11.35 13.67 8.94
CA LYS A 345 -11.39 15.12 8.86
C LYS A 345 -10.18 15.74 9.55
N THR A 346 -9.58 16.73 8.92
CA THR A 346 -8.48 17.50 9.53
C THR A 346 -9.04 18.55 10.52
N ASN A 347 -8.16 19.31 11.15
CA ASN A 347 -8.54 20.46 11.96
C ASN A 347 -9.09 21.64 11.14
N VAL A 348 -8.99 21.60 9.80
CA VAL A 348 -9.58 22.57 8.87
C VAL A 348 -10.87 21.98 8.29
N GLY A 349 -12.00 22.65 8.53
CA GLY A 349 -13.34 22.09 8.42
C GLY A 349 -13.77 21.50 7.09
N ASN A 350 -13.17 21.94 5.98
CA ASN A 350 -13.47 21.49 4.62
C ASN A 350 -12.36 20.63 4.00
N ILE A 351 -11.35 20.22 4.80
CA ILE A 351 -10.21 19.42 4.34
C ILE A 351 -10.19 18.07 5.04
N PHE A 352 -10.12 17.02 4.25
CA PHE A 352 -10.09 15.61 4.65
C PHE A 352 -8.83 14.95 4.10
N ALA A 353 -8.46 13.81 4.66
CA ALA A 353 -7.31 13.05 4.14
C ALA A 353 -7.59 11.55 4.17
N ILE A 354 -7.03 10.78 3.23
CA ILE A 354 -7.18 9.32 3.14
C ILE A 354 -5.87 8.63 2.69
N GLY A 355 -5.75 7.37 3.03
CA GLY A 355 -4.62 6.53 2.64
C GLY A 355 -3.33 6.85 3.39
N ASP A 356 -2.19 6.62 2.74
CA ASP A 356 -0.87 6.61 3.38
C ASP A 356 -0.44 7.98 3.96
N VAL A 357 -1.11 9.05 3.56
CA VAL A 357 -0.85 10.41 4.09
C VAL A 357 -1.41 10.61 5.50
N LEU A 358 -2.34 9.74 5.97
CA LEU A 358 -2.92 9.79 7.32
C LEU A 358 -1.93 9.30 8.38
N ASP A 359 -1.89 9.96 9.52
CA ASP A 359 -1.10 9.53 10.66
C ASP A 359 -1.74 8.33 11.37
N GLY A 360 -0.90 7.32 11.71
CA GLY A 360 -1.31 6.15 12.48
C GLY A 360 -2.31 5.21 11.79
N LYS A 361 -2.49 5.29 10.47
CA LYS A 361 -3.38 4.38 9.72
C LYS A 361 -2.58 3.40 8.85
N PRO A 362 -3.14 2.19 8.57
CA PRO A 362 -2.49 1.20 7.71
C PRO A 362 -2.23 1.75 6.30
N GLU A 363 -1.00 1.62 5.82
CA GLU A 363 -0.57 2.02 4.47
C GLU A 363 -0.86 0.89 3.47
N LEU A 364 -2.16 0.63 3.23
CA LEU A 364 -2.63 -0.48 2.39
C LEU A 364 -3.61 0.00 1.33
N THR A 365 -3.38 -0.40 0.09
CA THR A 365 -4.22 -0.03 -1.06
C THR A 365 -5.71 -0.37 -0.87
N PRO A 366 -6.13 -1.57 -0.41
CA PRO A 366 -7.55 -1.86 -0.18
C PRO A 366 -8.19 -0.94 0.86
N VAL A 367 -7.43 -0.59 1.91
CA VAL A 367 -7.89 0.33 2.97
C VAL A 367 -8.10 1.73 2.40
N ALA A 368 -7.12 2.26 1.65
CA ALA A 368 -7.23 3.57 1.01
C ALA A 368 -8.44 3.65 0.05
N ILE A 369 -8.69 2.59 -0.73
CA ILE A 369 -9.86 2.49 -1.63
C ILE A 369 -11.16 2.54 -0.84
N GLN A 370 -11.27 1.76 0.23
CA GLN A 370 -12.49 1.70 1.05
C GLN A 370 -12.72 3.02 1.80
N ALA A 371 -11.67 3.59 2.39
CA ALA A 371 -11.71 4.90 3.03
C ALA A 371 -12.19 5.98 2.06
N GLY A 372 -11.64 6.01 0.85
CA GLY A 372 -12.06 6.96 -0.18
C GLY A 372 -13.54 6.86 -0.55
N LYS A 373 -14.07 5.64 -0.72
CA LYS A 373 -15.48 5.42 -1.01
C LYS A 373 -16.39 5.83 0.16
N LEU A 374 -16.04 5.42 1.38
CA LEU A 374 -16.83 5.73 2.57
C LEU A 374 -16.81 7.24 2.87
N LEU A 375 -15.65 7.89 2.75
CA LEU A 375 -15.55 9.33 2.89
C LEU A 375 -16.42 10.06 1.85
N ALA A 376 -16.34 9.69 0.58
CA ALA A 376 -17.18 10.28 -0.45
C ALA A 376 -18.68 10.15 -0.15
N ARG A 377 -19.12 9.00 0.35
CA ARG A 377 -20.52 8.79 0.77
C ARG A 377 -20.92 9.67 1.95
N ARG A 378 -20.02 9.89 2.93
CA ARG A 378 -20.28 10.83 4.04
C ARG A 378 -20.36 12.27 3.58
N LEU A 379 -19.46 12.69 2.69
CA LEU A 379 -19.45 14.04 2.14
C LEU A 379 -20.65 14.34 1.24
N CYS A 380 -21.33 13.31 0.75
CA CYS A 380 -22.56 13.41 -0.03
C CYS A 380 -23.84 13.12 0.77
N ASP A 381 -23.75 13.00 2.09
CA ASP A 381 -24.87 12.73 3.01
C ASP A 381 -25.65 11.42 2.69
N VAL A 382 -24.97 10.45 2.06
CA VAL A 382 -25.57 9.16 1.70
C VAL A 382 -25.38 8.10 2.81
N SER A 383 -24.34 8.23 3.64
CA SER A 383 -24.01 7.25 4.67
C SER A 383 -23.16 7.90 5.75
N ASN A 384 -23.32 7.45 7.01
CA ASN A 384 -22.49 7.88 8.14
C ASN A 384 -21.44 6.82 8.54
N VAL A 385 -21.27 5.75 7.74
CA VAL A 385 -20.33 4.67 8.03
C VAL A 385 -18.90 5.19 7.99
N LEU A 386 -18.15 4.95 9.06
CA LEU A 386 -16.72 5.26 9.17
C LEU A 386 -15.89 4.10 8.60
N THR A 387 -14.64 4.39 8.27
CA THR A 387 -13.69 3.35 7.88
C THR A 387 -13.22 2.59 9.12
N ASP A 388 -13.36 1.27 9.09
CA ASP A 388 -12.75 0.40 10.08
C ASP A 388 -11.28 0.15 9.72
N TYR A 389 -10.39 0.62 10.59
CA TYR A 389 -8.94 0.46 10.45
C TYR A 389 -8.38 -0.62 11.41
N VAL A 390 -9.24 -1.32 12.13
CA VAL A 390 -8.86 -2.38 13.07
C VAL A 390 -8.94 -3.74 12.39
N ASN A 391 -8.07 -4.66 12.77
CA ASN A 391 -8.02 -6.03 12.26
C ASN A 391 -7.97 -6.12 10.73
N VAL A 392 -7.18 -5.26 10.12
CA VAL A 392 -6.98 -5.25 8.68
C VAL A 392 -6.05 -6.38 8.26
N CYS A 393 -6.53 -7.24 7.36
CA CYS A 393 -5.71 -8.30 6.80
C CYS A 393 -4.55 -7.73 5.97
N THR A 394 -3.34 -8.23 6.24
CA THR A 394 -2.11 -7.82 5.56
C THR A 394 -1.42 -9.03 4.97
N THR A 395 -0.81 -8.87 3.79
CA THR A 395 -0.03 -9.93 3.13
C THR A 395 1.32 -9.38 2.71
N VAL A 396 2.39 -10.13 3.01
CA VAL A 396 3.76 -9.91 2.54
C VAL A 396 4.08 -10.97 1.50
N PHE A 397 4.47 -10.56 0.30
CA PHE A 397 4.72 -11.42 -0.85
C PHE A 397 6.21 -11.77 -0.98
N THR A 398 6.79 -12.28 0.10
CA THR A 398 8.09 -12.95 0.12
C THR A 398 8.02 -14.30 -0.60
N PRO A 399 9.13 -14.98 -0.91
CA PRO A 399 9.10 -16.31 -1.55
C PRO A 399 8.16 -17.29 -0.86
N LEU A 400 8.18 -17.34 0.46
CA LEU A 400 7.11 -17.92 1.29
C LEU A 400 6.17 -16.78 1.69
N GLU A 401 4.96 -16.77 1.14
CA GLU A 401 3.99 -15.67 1.38
C GLU A 401 3.49 -15.69 2.82
N TYR A 402 3.43 -14.53 3.46
CA TYR A 402 2.95 -14.37 4.83
C TYR A 402 1.67 -13.53 4.87
N GLY A 403 0.60 -14.10 5.39
CA GLY A 403 -0.66 -13.41 5.66
C GLY A 403 -0.95 -13.33 7.15
N CYS A 404 -1.41 -12.16 7.62
CA CYS A 404 -1.80 -11.95 9.01
C CYS A 404 -3.04 -11.06 9.14
N CYS A 405 -3.75 -11.22 10.25
CA CYS A 405 -4.87 -10.37 10.63
C CYS A 405 -4.95 -10.29 12.15
N GLY A 406 -5.13 -9.09 12.69
CA GLY A 406 -5.13 -8.83 14.13
C GLY A 406 -3.74 -8.54 14.69
N LEU A 407 -3.55 -8.89 15.96
CA LEU A 407 -2.34 -8.55 16.71
C LEU A 407 -1.21 -9.58 16.48
N SER A 408 0.03 -9.12 16.53
CA SER A 408 1.19 -9.98 16.74
C SER A 408 1.14 -10.60 18.14
N GLU A 409 1.92 -11.65 18.39
CA GLU A 409 2.00 -12.24 19.73
C GLU A 409 2.53 -11.22 20.75
N GLU A 410 3.54 -10.44 20.37
CA GLU A 410 4.11 -9.37 21.19
C GLU A 410 3.07 -8.31 21.57
N ASP A 411 2.28 -7.84 20.60
CA ASP A 411 1.22 -6.85 20.84
C ASP A 411 0.07 -7.44 21.67
N ALA A 412 -0.27 -8.71 21.44
CA ALA A 412 -1.29 -9.41 22.22
C ALA A 412 -0.86 -9.59 23.68
N ILE A 413 0.40 -9.95 23.93
CA ILE A 413 0.99 -10.05 25.28
C ILE A 413 0.95 -8.67 25.94
N ALA A 414 1.38 -7.63 25.25
CA ALA A 414 1.40 -6.27 25.77
C ALA A 414 -0.01 -5.76 26.13
N GLN A 415 -1.04 -6.17 25.37
CA GLN A 415 -2.41 -5.70 25.56
C GLN A 415 -3.20 -6.51 26.61
N PHE A 416 -2.98 -7.82 26.67
CA PHE A 416 -3.84 -8.73 27.47
C PHE A 416 -3.10 -9.47 28.59
N GLY A 417 -1.77 -9.49 28.60
CA GLY A 417 -0.95 -10.33 29.47
C GLY A 417 -0.80 -11.76 28.92
N GLU A 418 0.39 -12.33 29.05
CA GLU A 418 0.72 -13.66 28.54
C GLU A 418 -0.16 -14.76 29.13
N GLU A 419 -0.49 -14.66 30.42
CA GLU A 419 -1.34 -15.61 31.16
C GLU A 419 -2.77 -15.71 30.61
N ASN A 420 -3.25 -14.67 29.92
CA ASN A 420 -4.58 -14.61 29.31
C ASN A 420 -4.60 -15.05 27.83
N LEU A 421 -3.47 -15.48 27.31
CA LEU A 421 -3.36 -15.93 25.93
C LEU A 421 -3.21 -17.44 25.80
N GLU A 422 -3.75 -17.98 24.72
CA GLU A 422 -3.46 -19.31 24.20
C GLU A 422 -2.95 -19.15 22.76
N VAL A 423 -1.79 -19.74 22.47
CA VAL A 423 -1.18 -19.69 21.14
C VAL A 423 -1.13 -21.11 20.58
N TYR A 424 -1.76 -21.29 19.44
CA TYR A 424 -1.78 -22.56 18.71
C TYR A 424 -0.87 -22.47 17.51
N HIS A 425 -0.10 -23.52 17.27
CA HIS A 425 0.87 -23.62 16.18
C HIS A 425 0.62 -24.88 15.38
N GLN A 426 0.81 -24.79 14.06
CA GLN A 426 0.85 -25.96 13.18
C GLN A 426 1.86 -25.76 12.07
N ASN A 427 2.77 -26.72 11.91
CA ASN A 427 3.50 -26.89 10.66
C ASN A 427 2.66 -27.75 9.72
N PHE A 428 2.74 -27.47 8.44
CA PHE A 428 2.09 -28.28 7.42
C PHE A 428 2.93 -28.32 6.15
N TRP A 429 2.68 -29.36 5.35
CA TRP A 429 3.37 -29.61 4.11
C TRP A 429 2.34 -29.59 2.96
N PRO A 430 2.32 -28.59 2.08
CA PRO A 430 1.40 -28.55 0.95
C PRO A 430 1.53 -29.82 0.13
N LEU A 431 0.41 -30.41 -0.27
CA LEU A 431 0.39 -31.70 -0.98
C LEU A 431 1.26 -31.65 -2.26
N GLU A 432 1.15 -30.58 -3.02
CA GLU A 432 1.92 -30.36 -4.24
C GLU A 432 3.45 -30.24 -4.04
N TRP A 433 3.90 -29.98 -2.80
CA TRP A 433 5.32 -29.92 -2.45
C TRP A 433 5.94 -31.30 -2.21
N THR A 434 5.11 -32.31 -1.92
CA THR A 434 5.58 -33.67 -1.61
C THR A 434 6.31 -34.31 -2.79
N VAL A 435 5.72 -34.25 -3.97
CA VAL A 435 6.29 -34.80 -5.21
C VAL A 435 7.47 -33.97 -5.70
N ALA A 436 7.43 -32.64 -5.48
CA ALA A 436 8.53 -31.74 -5.80
C ALA A 436 9.74 -31.91 -4.85
N HIS A 437 9.58 -32.67 -3.76
CA HIS A 437 10.59 -32.87 -2.70
C HIS A 437 11.05 -31.57 -2.07
N ARG A 438 10.13 -30.58 -1.94
CA ARG A 438 10.42 -29.37 -1.17
C ARG A 438 10.47 -29.73 0.32
N PRO A 439 11.25 -29.00 1.14
CA PRO A 439 11.39 -29.28 2.57
C PRO A 439 10.06 -29.32 3.31
N GLU A 440 9.91 -30.28 4.21
CA GLU A 440 8.79 -30.33 5.15
C GLU A 440 8.84 -29.17 6.14
N ASN A 441 7.70 -28.82 6.73
CA ASN A 441 7.58 -27.86 7.84
C ASN A 441 7.95 -26.40 7.53
N ASN A 442 8.10 -26.03 6.27
CA ASN A 442 8.31 -24.62 5.89
C ASN A 442 7.04 -23.79 5.98
N CYS A 443 5.87 -24.40 5.75
CA CYS A 443 4.59 -23.73 5.94
C CYS A 443 4.13 -23.83 7.40
N TYR A 444 3.67 -22.70 7.93
CA TYR A 444 3.40 -22.54 9.35
C TYR A 444 2.15 -21.70 9.59
N LEU A 445 1.30 -22.16 10.49
CA LEU A 445 0.12 -21.46 10.97
C LEU A 445 0.29 -21.10 12.44
N LYS A 446 -0.10 -19.88 12.82
CA LYS A 446 -0.16 -19.42 14.20
C LYS A 446 -1.49 -18.76 14.46
N LEU A 447 -2.18 -19.17 15.53
CA LEU A 447 -3.45 -18.61 15.99
C LEU A 447 -3.32 -18.16 17.44
N ILE A 448 -3.55 -16.88 17.70
CA ILE A 448 -3.47 -16.28 19.03
C ILE A 448 -4.89 -16.05 19.54
N CYS A 449 -5.23 -16.59 20.68
CA CYS A 449 -6.56 -16.53 21.30
C CYS A 449 -6.49 -15.89 22.67
N ASN A 450 -7.42 -14.95 22.96
CA ASN A 450 -7.63 -14.43 24.30
C ASN A 450 -8.57 -15.38 25.08
N LYS A 451 -8.12 -15.93 26.21
CA LYS A 451 -8.90 -16.83 27.08
C LYS A 451 -10.15 -16.20 27.66
N LEU A 452 -10.10 -14.89 27.90
CA LEU A 452 -11.18 -14.13 28.50
C LEU A 452 -12.34 -13.81 27.53
N GLN A 453 -12.07 -13.86 26.24
CA GLN A 453 -13.09 -13.68 25.20
C GLN A 453 -13.53 -15.07 24.72
N SER A 454 -14.65 -15.56 25.24
CA SER A 454 -15.12 -16.92 25.01
C SER A 454 -15.58 -17.18 23.57
N VAL A 455 -14.62 -17.48 22.72
CA VAL A 455 -14.91 -18.32 21.53
C VAL A 455 -14.72 -19.75 21.97
N SER A 456 -15.74 -20.60 21.79
CA SER A 456 -15.68 -21.99 22.28
C SER A 456 -14.42 -22.69 21.76
N ALA A 457 -13.75 -23.45 22.62
CA ALA A 457 -12.56 -24.25 22.27
C ALA A 457 -12.80 -25.12 21.01
N HIS A 458 -14.03 -25.52 20.79
CA HIS A 458 -14.45 -26.29 19.62
C HIS A 458 -14.35 -25.49 18.30
N LEU A 459 -14.69 -24.20 18.31
CA LEU A 459 -14.57 -23.35 17.10
C LEU A 459 -13.10 -23.01 16.82
N LYS A 460 -12.27 -22.84 17.85
CA LYS A 460 -10.82 -22.64 17.73
C LYS A 460 -10.14 -23.85 17.08
N LEU A 461 -10.47 -25.06 17.59
CA LEU A 461 -9.94 -26.31 17.07
C LEU A 461 -10.48 -26.60 15.66
N LYS A 462 -11.77 -26.30 15.40
CA LYS A 462 -12.39 -26.50 14.10
C LYS A 462 -11.75 -25.60 13.04
N LEU A 463 -11.51 -24.32 13.33
CA LEU A 463 -10.79 -23.42 12.44
C LEU A 463 -9.38 -23.94 12.13
N LEU A 464 -8.65 -24.37 13.15
CA LEU A 464 -7.30 -24.92 12.98
C LEU A 464 -7.32 -26.18 12.09
N LEU A 465 -8.25 -27.11 12.34
CA LEU A 465 -8.42 -28.36 11.56
C LEU A 465 -8.92 -28.08 10.14
N GLU A 466 -9.86 -27.15 9.95
CA GLU A 466 -10.35 -26.78 8.62
C GLU A 466 -9.27 -26.12 7.78
N PHE A 467 -8.44 -25.24 8.37
CA PHE A 467 -7.27 -24.69 7.70
C PHE A 467 -6.26 -25.78 7.34
N THR A 468 -5.98 -26.71 8.25
CA THR A 468 -5.02 -27.80 8.00
C THR A 468 -5.54 -28.74 6.90
N ASN A 469 -6.79 -29.18 6.98
CA ASN A 469 -7.41 -30.06 5.98
C ASN A 469 -7.49 -29.43 4.60
N TYR A 470 -7.71 -28.11 4.54
CA TYR A 470 -7.65 -27.36 3.29
C TYR A 470 -6.28 -27.40 2.63
N PHE A 471 -5.21 -27.16 3.39
CA PHE A 471 -3.83 -27.19 2.89
C PHE A 471 -3.35 -28.61 2.57
N LEU A 472 -3.93 -29.63 3.20
CA LEU A 472 -3.64 -31.03 2.90
C LEU A 472 -4.49 -31.61 1.74
N GLY A 473 -5.35 -30.79 1.12
CA GLY A 473 -6.17 -31.22 -0.01
C GLY A 473 -7.37 -32.10 0.34
N GLU A 474 -7.69 -32.27 1.63
CA GLU A 474 -8.75 -33.17 2.11
C GLU A 474 -10.18 -32.59 2.08
N SER A 475 -10.35 -31.31 1.77
CA SER A 475 -11.68 -30.71 1.66
C SER A 475 -11.90 -29.95 0.35
N SER A 476 -12.89 -30.40 -0.42
CA SER A 476 -13.31 -29.81 -1.70
C SER A 476 -14.11 -28.50 -1.57
N TRP A 477 -14.24 -27.93 -0.36
CA TRP A 477 -15.20 -26.85 -0.07
C TRP A 477 -14.62 -25.43 0.09
N PHE A 478 -13.30 -25.24 0.00
CA PHE A 478 -12.69 -23.90 0.07
C PHE A 478 -11.71 -23.65 -1.08
N PRO A 479 -12.16 -23.17 -2.26
CA PRO A 479 -11.28 -22.89 -3.39
C PRO A 479 -10.50 -21.58 -3.26
N LEU A 480 -10.08 -21.13 -2.06
CA LEU A 480 -9.69 -19.73 -1.88
C LEU A 480 -8.32 -19.47 -1.19
N LEU A 481 -7.54 -20.48 -0.80
CA LEU A 481 -6.29 -20.25 -0.07
C LEU A 481 -5.02 -20.83 -0.72
N GLY A 482 -5.10 -21.44 -1.88
CA GLY A 482 -3.92 -21.75 -2.69
C GLY A 482 -3.57 -20.53 -3.56
N THR A 483 -2.38 -19.97 -3.45
CA THR A 483 -1.82 -18.90 -4.30
C THR A 483 -2.61 -17.58 -4.46
N LYS A 484 -3.76 -17.40 -3.78
CA LYS A 484 -4.61 -16.22 -3.86
C LYS A 484 -4.99 -15.66 -2.49
N CYS A 485 -4.11 -15.68 -1.52
CA CYS A 485 -4.37 -15.28 -0.13
C CYS A 485 -4.87 -13.82 0.05
N GLY A 486 -4.60 -12.92 -0.89
CA GLY A 486 -4.98 -11.51 -0.80
C GLY A 486 -6.46 -11.16 -1.00
N ARG A 487 -7.33 -12.10 -1.45
CA ARG A 487 -8.76 -11.79 -1.72
C ARG A 487 -9.76 -12.50 -0.82
N SER A 488 -9.37 -13.46 -0.03
CA SER A 488 -10.29 -14.37 0.66
C SER A 488 -10.55 -14.05 2.12
N TYR A 489 -9.64 -13.40 2.81
CA TYR A 489 -9.84 -13.01 4.21
C TYR A 489 -11.01 -12.02 4.40
N THR A 490 -11.26 -11.16 3.42
CA THR A 490 -12.36 -10.17 3.47
C THR A 490 -13.76 -10.80 3.40
N ARG A 491 -13.93 -12.01 2.87
CA ARG A 491 -15.24 -12.67 2.77
C ARG A 491 -15.62 -13.49 4.01
N LEU A 492 -14.64 -14.06 4.72
CA LEU A 492 -14.91 -14.82 5.95
C LEU A 492 -15.36 -13.93 7.10
N TRP A 493 -14.94 -12.67 7.12
CA TRP A 493 -15.28 -11.74 8.18
C TRP A 493 -16.67 -11.09 8.05
N HIS A 494 -17.19 -10.91 6.83
CA HIS A 494 -18.54 -10.39 6.59
C HIS A 494 -19.68 -11.40 6.82
N GLY A 495 -19.36 -12.67 7.01
CA GLY A 495 -20.36 -13.73 7.23
C GLY A 495 -20.82 -13.92 8.67
N SER A 496 -20.13 -13.35 9.67
CA SER A 496 -20.42 -13.61 11.09
C SER A 496 -21.25 -12.54 11.80
N GLU A 497 -21.50 -11.38 11.20
CA GLU A 497 -22.30 -10.31 11.84
C GLU A 497 -23.75 -10.19 11.30
N ASN A 498 -24.14 -10.93 10.28
CA ASN A 498 -25.52 -10.90 9.74
C ASN A 498 -26.30 -12.19 9.99
N GLY A 499 -26.20 -12.72 11.20
CA GLY A 499 -27.01 -13.84 11.67
C GLY A 499 -28.26 -13.38 12.44
N SER A 500 -29.12 -12.54 11.87
CA SER A 500 -30.52 -12.43 12.34
C SER A 500 -31.44 -11.90 11.24
N ASN A 501 -32.34 -12.79 10.82
CA ASN A 501 -33.62 -12.55 10.13
C ASN A 501 -33.66 -11.96 8.71
N GLN A 502 -33.94 -12.73 7.71
CA GLN A 502 -35.29 -12.90 7.21
C GLN A 502 -35.34 -13.98 6.12
N GLY A 503 -36.28 -14.90 6.29
CA GLY A 503 -36.62 -15.88 5.27
C GLY A 503 -37.45 -15.23 4.16
N GLY A 504 -37.49 -15.90 3.02
CA GLY A 504 -38.49 -15.65 1.98
C GLY A 504 -37.90 -15.48 0.60
N LEU A 505 -37.98 -16.60 -0.17
CA LEU A 505 -37.89 -16.75 -1.64
C LEU A 505 -36.54 -16.60 -2.30
#